data_dfd77e568c2e5c798a7824d94737d672
#
_entry.id   dfd77e568c2e5c798a7824d94737d672
#
_cell.length_a   1.000
_cell.length_b   1.000
_cell.length_c   1.000
_cell.angle_alpha   90.00
_cell.angle_beta   90.00
_cell.angle_gamma   90.00
#
_symmetry.space_group_name_H-M   'P 1'
#
loop_
_entity.id
_entity.type
_entity.pdbx_description
1 polymer ?
#
loop_
_entity_poly.entity_id
_entity_poly.type
_entity_poly.pdbx_seq_one_letter_code
_entity_poly.pdbx_strand_id
1 'polypeptide(L)'
;MQAKTARFIAYFRVSTSRQGRSGLGLEAQQEAVRQYLTSVGGTVAAEFTEVETGKRNARLELAKALAACKRLKAKLVIAKLDRLSRNVAFLSAMMDGKTEFVACDNPTATRLTLHILAAVAEHEAEVISQRTIDALQAAKRRGVVLGRNGAERLAPDNRAAAMDRACLLKPILADLTGAGMSIRQIAAELTARGIPTARGGKWHPQTVSRVLERVARNQS
;
A
#
# COMPACT_ATOMS: atom_id res chain seq x y z
N MET A 1 -39.89 19.09 16.36
CA MET A 1 -38.47 19.29 15.99
C MET A 1 -37.93 17.95 15.47
N GLN A 2 -37.70 17.82 14.15
CA GLN A 2 -37.10 16.60 13.62
C GLN A 2 -35.65 16.51 14.12
N ALA A 3 -35.32 15.48 14.85
CA ALA A 3 -33.96 15.19 15.30
C ALA A 3 -33.09 15.08 14.03
N LYS A 4 -32.09 15.96 13.89
CA LYS A 4 -31.19 15.97 12.75
C LYS A 4 -30.40 14.66 12.78
N THR A 5 -30.75 13.73 11.91
CA THR A 5 -30.09 12.42 11.80
C THR A 5 -28.59 12.62 11.66
N ALA A 6 -27.81 12.02 12.56
CA ALA A 6 -26.34 12.16 12.54
C ALA A 6 -25.79 11.49 11.28
N ARG A 7 -24.96 12.23 10.54
CA ARG A 7 -24.31 11.75 9.31
C ARG A 7 -22.92 11.22 9.60
N PHE A 8 -22.59 10.09 9.01
CA PHE A 8 -21.31 9.42 9.18
C PHE A 8 -20.64 9.13 7.84
N ILE A 9 -19.32 9.16 7.85
CA ILE A 9 -18.46 8.69 6.77
C ILE A 9 -17.82 7.39 7.27
N ALA A 10 -18.09 6.28 6.61
CA ALA A 10 -17.51 4.99 6.98
C ALA A 10 -16.11 4.83 6.34
N TYR A 11 -15.13 4.42 7.13
CA TYR A 11 -13.80 4.09 6.66
C TYR A 11 -13.44 2.66 7.03
N PHE A 12 -13.09 1.89 6.01
CA PHE A 12 -12.70 0.48 6.10
C PHE A 12 -11.27 0.28 5.67
N ARG A 13 -10.61 -0.75 6.20
CA ARG A 13 -9.25 -1.12 5.82
C ARG A 13 -9.11 -2.61 5.61
N VAL A 14 -8.55 -3.01 4.47
CA VAL A 14 -8.23 -4.39 4.14
C VAL A 14 -6.75 -4.53 3.83
N SER A 15 -6.12 -5.61 4.31
CA SER A 15 -4.73 -5.94 3.98
C SER A 15 -4.71 -6.77 2.71
N THR A 16 -3.90 -6.33 1.73
CA THR A 16 -3.57 -6.96 0.44
C THR A 16 -4.49 -8.01 -0.18
N SER A 17 -4.38 -8.18 -1.48
CA SER A 17 -5.18 -8.94 -2.46
C SER A 17 -5.66 -10.35 -2.10
N ARG A 18 -5.11 -11.03 -1.08
CA ARG A 18 -5.58 -12.36 -0.66
C ARG A 18 -6.74 -12.31 0.33
N GLN A 19 -6.71 -11.39 1.31
CA GLN A 19 -7.81 -11.20 2.26
C GLN A 19 -8.93 -10.32 1.67
N GLY A 20 -8.60 -9.41 0.75
CA GLY A 20 -9.59 -8.66 -0.03
C GLY A 20 -10.40 -9.53 -1.00
N ARG A 21 -9.88 -10.70 -1.42
CA ARG A 21 -10.63 -11.64 -2.26
C ARG A 21 -11.61 -12.53 -1.49
N SER A 22 -11.37 -12.79 -0.20
CA SER A 22 -12.32 -13.55 0.62
C SER A 22 -13.50 -12.71 1.11
N GLY A 23 -13.44 -11.37 1.02
CA GLY A 23 -14.51 -10.46 1.46
C GLY A 23 -14.77 -10.44 2.97
N LEU A 24 -14.53 -11.54 3.67
CA LEU A 24 -14.93 -11.77 5.07
C LEU A 24 -14.45 -10.67 6.03
N GLY A 25 -13.26 -10.12 5.83
CA GLY A 25 -12.74 -9.07 6.71
C GLY A 25 -13.37 -7.70 6.48
N LEU A 26 -13.82 -7.39 5.26
CA LEU A 26 -14.53 -6.15 4.92
C LEU A 26 -15.99 -6.24 5.34
N GLU A 27 -16.66 -7.35 5.03
CA GLU A 27 -18.05 -7.60 5.39
C GLU A 27 -18.28 -7.50 6.89
N ALA A 28 -17.38 -8.08 7.70
CA ALA A 28 -17.45 -7.98 9.16
C ALA A 28 -17.32 -6.52 9.66
N GLN A 29 -16.48 -5.70 9.00
CA GLN A 29 -16.36 -4.29 9.34
C GLN A 29 -17.63 -3.51 8.95
N GLN A 30 -18.16 -3.76 7.76
CA GLN A 30 -19.41 -3.13 7.28
C GLN A 30 -20.59 -3.48 8.19
N GLU A 31 -20.70 -4.74 8.61
CA GLU A 31 -21.74 -5.18 9.50
C GLU A 31 -21.65 -4.50 10.88
N ALA A 32 -20.45 -4.41 11.47
CA ALA A 32 -20.23 -3.72 12.74
C ALA A 32 -20.65 -2.24 12.66
N VAL A 33 -20.29 -1.55 11.57
CA VAL A 33 -20.68 -0.16 11.34
C VAL A 33 -22.20 -0.05 11.16
N ARG A 34 -22.83 -0.95 10.40
CA ARG A 34 -24.28 -0.95 10.19
C ARG A 34 -25.03 -1.11 11.51
N GLN A 35 -24.64 -2.08 12.33
CA GLN A 35 -25.24 -2.33 13.65
C GLN A 35 -25.12 -1.10 14.57
N TYR A 36 -23.93 -0.52 14.62
CA TYR A 36 -23.71 0.70 15.39
C TYR A 36 -24.60 1.86 14.91
N LEU A 37 -24.65 2.13 13.62
CA LEU A 37 -25.45 3.21 13.07
C LEU A 37 -26.96 3.00 13.28
N THR A 38 -27.41 1.77 13.18
CA THR A 38 -28.81 1.41 13.52
C THR A 38 -29.13 1.73 14.98
N SER A 39 -28.21 1.41 15.89
CA SER A 39 -28.40 1.66 17.33
C SER A 39 -28.49 3.14 17.71
N VAL A 40 -27.77 4.02 16.95
CA VAL A 40 -27.74 5.47 17.21
C VAL A 40 -28.63 6.29 16.27
N GLY A 41 -29.39 5.66 15.38
CA GLY A 41 -30.21 6.33 14.38
C GLY A 41 -29.40 7.16 13.38
N GLY A 42 -28.19 6.74 13.08
CA GLY A 42 -27.25 7.41 12.16
C GLY A 42 -27.40 6.94 10.72
N THR A 43 -26.88 7.74 9.77
CA THR A 43 -26.86 7.41 8.34
C THR A 43 -25.47 7.53 7.75
N VAL A 44 -25.09 6.59 6.86
CA VAL A 44 -23.84 6.66 6.08
C VAL A 44 -24.03 7.62 4.91
N ALA A 45 -23.20 8.65 4.84
CA ALA A 45 -23.20 9.61 3.73
C ALA A 45 -22.21 9.22 2.62
N ALA A 46 -21.12 8.52 2.96
CA ALA A 46 -20.15 7.94 2.01
C ALA A 46 -19.30 6.87 2.71
N GLU A 47 -18.74 5.96 1.89
CA GLU A 47 -17.85 4.91 2.33
C GLU A 47 -16.50 4.99 1.61
N PHE A 48 -15.41 4.70 2.32
CA PHE A 48 -14.06 4.68 1.78
C PHE A 48 -13.37 3.40 2.25
N THR A 49 -12.75 2.68 1.31
CA THR A 49 -12.04 1.44 1.61
C THR A 49 -10.58 1.56 1.20
N GLU A 50 -9.68 1.50 2.16
CA GLU A 50 -8.23 1.48 1.95
C GLU A 50 -7.73 0.05 1.77
N VAL A 51 -7.07 -0.21 0.66
CA VAL A 51 -6.37 -1.49 0.42
C VAL A 51 -4.90 -1.30 0.74
N GLU A 52 -4.44 -1.88 1.84
CA GLU A 52 -3.06 -1.76 2.29
C GLU A 52 -2.16 -2.68 1.46
N THR A 53 -1.33 -2.09 0.60
CA THR A 53 -0.24 -2.78 -0.09
C THR A 53 1.06 -2.45 0.63
N GLY A 54 1.78 -3.46 1.13
CA GLY A 54 2.94 -3.32 2.03
C GLY A 54 4.11 -2.43 1.57
N LYS A 55 3.97 -1.71 0.44
CA LYS A 55 4.98 -0.81 -0.13
C LYS A 55 4.57 0.66 -0.25
N ARG A 56 3.33 1.02 0.03
CA ARG A 56 2.85 2.41 -0.09
C ARG A 56 2.03 2.79 1.13
N ASN A 57 2.60 3.60 2.01
CA ASN A 57 1.91 4.20 3.17
C ASN A 57 1.05 5.43 2.81
N ALA A 58 0.86 5.73 1.54
CA ALA A 58 0.00 6.84 1.11
C ALA A 58 -1.47 6.42 1.27
N ARG A 59 -2.11 6.86 2.34
CA ARG A 59 -3.52 6.58 2.66
C ARG A 59 -4.42 7.58 1.97
N LEU A 60 -4.55 7.42 0.67
CA LEU A 60 -5.35 8.32 -0.17
C LEU A 60 -6.84 8.28 0.21
N GLU A 61 -7.35 7.09 0.53
CA GLU A 61 -8.76 6.92 0.89
C GLU A 61 -9.08 7.51 2.26
N LEU A 62 -8.17 7.43 3.24
CA LEU A 62 -8.32 8.12 4.52
C LEU A 62 -8.37 9.65 4.34
N ALA A 63 -7.47 10.20 3.54
CA ALA A 63 -7.46 11.65 3.27
C ALA A 63 -8.79 12.10 2.63
N LYS A 64 -9.32 11.32 1.69
CA LYS A 64 -10.63 11.57 1.07
C LYS A 64 -11.77 11.47 2.11
N ALA A 65 -11.75 10.47 2.98
CA ALA A 65 -12.74 10.29 4.03
C ALA A 65 -12.75 11.48 4.99
N LEU A 66 -11.58 11.95 5.44
CA LEU A 66 -11.47 13.13 6.32
C LEU A 66 -11.92 14.42 5.62
N ALA A 67 -11.62 14.59 4.34
CA ALA A 67 -12.11 15.71 3.54
C ALA A 67 -13.65 15.67 3.40
N ALA A 68 -14.22 14.47 3.21
CA ALA A 68 -15.67 14.27 3.16
C ALA A 68 -16.33 14.59 4.51
N CYS A 69 -15.73 14.19 5.64
CA CYS A 69 -16.20 14.53 6.97
C CYS A 69 -16.31 16.06 7.16
N LYS A 70 -15.27 16.79 6.78
CA LYS A 70 -15.25 18.27 6.86
C LYS A 70 -16.33 18.90 5.98
N ARG A 71 -16.41 18.46 4.72
CA ARG A 71 -17.38 19.01 3.74
C ARG A 71 -18.83 18.76 4.16
N LEU A 72 -19.14 17.56 4.65
CA LEU A 72 -20.50 17.13 4.97
C LEU A 72 -20.88 17.37 6.43
N LYS A 73 -19.95 17.92 7.24
CA LYS A 73 -20.10 18.06 8.69
C LYS A 73 -20.55 16.73 9.33
N ALA A 74 -19.87 15.64 8.93
CA ALA A 74 -20.14 14.28 9.35
C ALA A 74 -19.03 13.76 10.26
N LYS A 75 -19.35 12.76 11.09
CA LYS A 75 -18.38 12.05 11.93
C LYS A 75 -17.75 10.90 11.15
N LEU A 76 -16.49 10.62 11.39
CA LEU A 76 -15.86 9.41 10.85
C LEU A 76 -16.28 8.21 11.69
N VAL A 77 -16.72 7.12 11.06
CA VAL A 77 -17.01 5.86 11.75
C VAL A 77 -16.10 4.76 11.24
N ILE A 78 -15.54 4.00 12.17
CA ILE A 78 -14.64 2.87 11.93
C ILE A 78 -15.11 1.65 12.72
N ALA A 79 -14.87 0.46 12.20
CA ALA A 79 -15.33 -0.75 12.86
C ALA A 79 -14.55 -1.08 14.14
N LYS A 80 -13.21 -0.95 14.10
CA LYS A 80 -12.31 -1.29 15.21
C LYS A 80 -11.16 -0.31 15.35
N LEU A 81 -10.93 0.12 16.58
CA LEU A 81 -9.85 1.06 16.91
C LEU A 81 -8.47 0.40 16.87
N ASP A 82 -8.36 -0.88 17.27
CA ASP A 82 -7.09 -1.63 17.33
C ASP A 82 -6.39 -1.76 15.97
N ARG A 83 -7.15 -1.86 14.89
CA ARG A 83 -6.59 -1.92 13.53
C ARG A 83 -5.97 -0.61 13.06
N LEU A 84 -6.32 0.48 13.70
CA LEU A 84 -5.83 1.83 13.38
C LEU A 84 -4.78 2.32 14.37
N SER A 85 -4.83 1.84 15.63
CA SER A 85 -3.90 2.21 16.69
C SER A 85 -2.44 1.87 16.38
N ARG A 86 -2.18 0.83 15.60
CA ARG A 86 -0.82 0.46 15.15
C ARG A 86 -0.27 1.35 14.05
N ASN A 87 -0.97 2.40 13.66
CA ASN A 87 -0.55 3.28 12.58
C ASN A 87 -0.46 4.72 13.05
N VAL A 88 0.75 5.14 13.38
CA VAL A 88 1.08 6.49 13.82
C VAL A 88 0.58 7.55 12.83
N ALA A 89 0.69 7.34 11.52
CA ALA A 89 0.23 8.29 10.51
C ALA A 89 -1.30 8.49 10.52
N PHE A 90 -2.08 7.43 10.80
CA PHE A 90 -3.53 7.57 10.97
C PHE A 90 -3.84 8.36 12.23
N LEU A 91 -3.20 8.01 13.35
CA LEU A 91 -3.41 8.69 14.62
C LEU A 91 -3.05 10.17 14.51
N SER A 92 -1.90 10.51 13.89
CA SER A 92 -1.54 11.91 13.59
C SER A 92 -2.58 12.62 12.75
N ALA A 93 -3.06 12.02 11.66
CA ALA A 93 -4.07 12.64 10.80
C ALA A 93 -5.40 12.90 11.54
N MET A 94 -5.77 12.01 12.48
CA MET A 94 -6.95 12.20 13.34
C MET A 94 -6.70 13.26 14.42
N MET A 95 -5.48 13.37 14.94
CA MET A 95 -5.10 14.38 15.93
C MET A 95 -5.03 15.79 15.32
N ASP A 96 -4.46 15.93 14.13
CA ASP A 96 -4.37 17.19 13.38
C ASP A 96 -5.73 17.66 12.87
N GLY A 97 -6.61 16.72 12.57
CA GLY A 97 -7.97 16.97 12.12
C GLY A 97 -8.91 17.30 13.30
N LYS A 98 -9.71 18.36 13.19
CA LYS A 98 -10.83 18.62 14.11
C LYS A 98 -12.04 17.71 13.80
N THR A 99 -11.81 16.57 13.14
CA THR A 99 -12.88 15.64 12.74
C THR A 99 -13.26 14.77 13.92
N GLU A 100 -14.53 14.76 14.28
CA GLU A 100 -15.07 13.81 15.25
C GLU A 100 -15.05 12.40 14.67
N PHE A 101 -14.70 11.41 15.49
CA PHE A 101 -14.71 10.01 15.08
C PHE A 101 -15.42 9.14 16.11
N VAL A 102 -15.85 7.96 15.65
CA VAL A 102 -16.41 6.91 16.49
C VAL A 102 -15.83 5.57 16.05
N ALA A 103 -15.37 4.76 16.99
CA ALA A 103 -15.02 3.37 16.79
C ALA A 103 -16.14 2.48 17.31
N CYS A 104 -16.67 1.56 16.49
CA CYS A 104 -17.83 0.75 16.87
C CYS A 104 -17.53 -0.18 18.05
N ASP A 105 -16.28 -0.64 18.18
CA ASP A 105 -15.81 -1.47 19.31
C ASP A 105 -15.53 -0.65 20.58
N ASN A 106 -15.36 0.67 20.46
CA ASN A 106 -15.17 1.58 21.59
C ASN A 106 -15.79 2.95 21.30
N PRO A 107 -17.13 3.09 21.37
CA PRO A 107 -17.82 4.33 21.04
C PRO A 107 -17.51 5.51 21.97
N THR A 108 -16.95 5.23 23.15
CA THR A 108 -16.54 6.23 24.13
C THR A 108 -15.09 6.69 23.97
N ALA A 109 -14.38 6.17 22.96
CA ALA A 109 -13.01 6.59 22.68
C ALA A 109 -12.94 8.09 22.40
N THR A 110 -12.10 8.78 23.15
CA THR A 110 -11.89 10.22 23.05
C THR A 110 -10.58 10.55 22.33
N ARG A 111 -10.33 11.84 22.07
CA ARG A 111 -9.02 12.29 21.57
C ARG A 111 -7.89 11.87 22.51
N LEU A 112 -8.10 11.87 23.82
CA LEU A 112 -7.11 11.39 24.78
C LEU A 112 -6.76 9.93 24.54
N THR A 113 -7.76 9.09 24.24
CA THR A 113 -7.54 7.68 23.88
C THR A 113 -6.63 7.57 22.65
N LEU A 114 -6.85 8.41 21.61
CA LEU A 114 -5.97 8.43 20.43
C LEU A 114 -4.54 8.85 20.76
N HIS A 115 -4.34 9.86 21.63
CA HIS A 115 -3.01 10.28 22.04
C HIS A 115 -2.25 9.16 22.77
N ILE A 116 -2.94 8.46 23.69
CA ILE A 116 -2.34 7.33 24.41
C ILE A 116 -1.95 6.21 23.42
N LEU A 117 -2.86 5.85 22.50
CA LEU A 117 -2.60 4.82 21.50
C LEU A 117 -1.47 5.23 20.54
N ALA A 118 -1.37 6.50 20.18
CA ALA A 118 -0.28 7.00 19.35
C ALA A 118 1.07 6.87 20.06
N ALA A 119 1.15 7.28 21.32
CA ALA A 119 2.37 7.17 22.11
C ALA A 119 2.81 5.70 22.30
N VAL A 120 1.86 4.80 22.56
CA VAL A 120 2.13 3.36 22.66
C VAL A 120 2.63 2.79 21.33
N ALA A 121 1.98 3.13 20.20
CA ALA A 121 2.37 2.66 18.88
C ALA A 121 3.76 3.16 18.46
N GLU A 122 4.11 4.40 18.80
CA GLU A 122 5.42 4.97 18.57
C GLU A 122 6.49 4.24 19.39
N HIS A 123 6.25 4.06 20.68
CA HIS A 123 7.16 3.32 21.55
C HIS A 123 7.35 1.87 21.09
N GLU A 124 6.27 1.16 20.71
CA GLU A 124 6.39 -0.19 20.16
C GLU A 124 7.26 -0.24 18.89
N ALA A 125 7.10 0.73 17.99
CA ALA A 125 7.91 0.83 16.78
C ALA A 125 9.40 1.05 17.08
N GLU A 126 9.71 1.91 18.05
CA GLU A 126 11.07 2.16 18.53
C GLU A 126 11.69 0.88 19.14
N VAL A 127 10.96 0.20 20.02
CA VAL A 127 11.42 -1.05 20.65
C VAL A 127 11.69 -2.14 19.61
N ILE A 128 10.80 -2.30 18.61
CA ILE A 128 11.00 -3.25 17.52
C ILE A 128 12.23 -2.88 16.70
N SER A 129 12.40 -1.60 16.37
CA SER A 129 13.57 -1.09 15.66
C SER A 129 14.86 -1.38 16.42
N GLN A 130 14.91 -1.05 17.70
CA GLN A 130 16.08 -1.29 18.54
C GLN A 130 16.42 -2.78 18.65
N ARG A 131 15.43 -3.64 18.90
CA ARG A 131 15.62 -5.11 18.91
C ARG A 131 16.18 -5.63 17.58
N THR A 132 15.72 -5.08 16.46
CA THR A 132 16.22 -5.46 15.13
C THR A 132 17.67 -5.06 14.95
N ILE A 133 18.03 -3.83 15.36
CA ILE A 133 19.42 -3.32 15.33
C ILE A 133 20.33 -4.22 16.18
N ASP A 134 19.92 -4.52 17.41
CA ASP A 134 20.69 -5.34 18.34
C ASP A 134 20.88 -6.78 17.80
N ALA A 135 19.83 -7.37 17.24
CA ALA A 135 19.90 -8.68 16.62
C ALA A 135 20.85 -8.72 15.40
N LEU A 136 20.79 -7.68 14.56
CA LEU A 136 21.70 -7.55 13.41
C LEU A 136 23.14 -7.32 13.83
N GLN A 137 23.39 -6.53 14.89
CA GLN A 137 24.73 -6.35 15.44
C GLN A 137 25.27 -7.64 16.05
N ALA A 138 24.44 -8.38 16.78
CA ALA A 138 24.81 -9.69 17.31
C ALA A 138 25.13 -10.70 16.20
N ALA A 139 24.36 -10.70 15.10
CA ALA A 139 24.64 -11.51 13.92
C ALA A 139 25.98 -11.13 13.27
N LYS A 140 26.28 -9.83 13.11
CA LYS A 140 27.58 -9.36 12.61
C LYS A 140 28.75 -9.83 13.47
N ARG A 141 28.61 -9.74 14.81
CA ARG A 141 29.65 -10.20 15.75
C ARG A 141 29.90 -11.71 15.63
N ARG A 142 28.91 -12.51 15.26
CA ARG A 142 29.05 -13.94 14.95
C ARG A 142 29.60 -14.23 13.54
N GLY A 143 30.01 -13.20 12.78
CA GLY A 143 30.55 -13.33 11.44
C GLY A 143 29.50 -13.49 10.33
N VAL A 144 28.22 -13.24 10.63
CA VAL A 144 27.17 -13.27 9.58
C VAL A 144 27.31 -12.04 8.68
N VAL A 145 27.51 -12.29 7.40
CA VAL A 145 27.53 -11.24 6.36
C VAL A 145 26.08 -10.87 6.02
N LEU A 146 25.67 -9.67 6.44
CA LEU A 146 24.32 -9.17 6.16
C LEU A 146 24.15 -8.88 4.66
N GLY A 147 22.98 -9.21 4.11
CA GLY A 147 22.70 -9.01 2.68
C GLY A 147 23.26 -10.11 1.78
N ARG A 148 23.97 -11.09 2.30
CA ARG A 148 24.56 -12.22 1.56
C ARG A 148 23.58 -12.89 0.62
N ASN A 149 22.36 -13.17 1.08
CA ASN A 149 21.31 -13.77 0.24
C ASN A 149 20.94 -12.89 -0.95
N GLY A 150 20.96 -11.56 -0.78
CA GLY A 150 20.75 -10.61 -1.88
C GLY A 150 21.83 -10.67 -2.93
N ALA A 151 23.10 -10.72 -2.51
CA ALA A 151 24.26 -10.72 -3.42
C ALA A 151 24.48 -12.08 -4.08
N GLU A 152 24.42 -13.17 -3.32
CA GLU A 152 24.82 -14.51 -3.78
C GLU A 152 23.68 -15.29 -4.46
N ARG A 153 22.43 -15.02 -4.12
CA ARG A 153 21.27 -15.74 -4.66
C ARG A 153 20.34 -14.85 -5.47
N LEU A 154 19.78 -13.80 -4.88
CA LEU A 154 18.76 -13.00 -5.56
C LEU A 154 19.30 -12.19 -6.75
N ALA A 155 20.53 -11.70 -6.67
CA ALA A 155 21.13 -10.93 -7.77
C ALA A 155 21.47 -11.81 -8.97
N PRO A 156 22.10 -12.99 -8.83
CA PRO A 156 22.26 -13.94 -9.92
C PRO A 156 20.95 -14.40 -10.54
N ASP A 157 19.97 -14.81 -9.71
CA ASP A 157 18.65 -15.26 -10.19
C ASP A 157 17.92 -14.15 -10.98
N ASN A 158 17.97 -12.91 -10.48
CA ASN A 158 17.39 -11.75 -11.17
C ASN A 158 18.13 -11.41 -12.49
N ARG A 159 19.45 -11.63 -12.54
CA ARG A 159 20.23 -11.44 -13.77
C ARG A 159 19.89 -12.51 -14.80
N ALA A 160 19.80 -13.78 -14.40
CA ALA A 160 19.39 -14.88 -15.27
C ALA A 160 18.00 -14.63 -15.84
N ALA A 161 17.00 -14.37 -15.00
CA ALA A 161 15.64 -14.07 -15.43
C ALA A 161 15.54 -12.83 -16.35
N ALA A 162 16.41 -11.84 -16.14
CA ALA A 162 16.47 -10.67 -17.01
C ALA A 162 17.12 -10.97 -18.36
N MET A 163 18.08 -11.91 -18.41
CA MET A 163 18.70 -12.41 -19.64
C MET A 163 17.71 -13.25 -20.45
N ASP A 164 17.03 -14.22 -19.82
CA ASP A 164 16.03 -15.05 -20.47
C ASP A 164 14.93 -14.19 -21.13
N ARG A 165 14.48 -13.17 -20.43
CA ARG A 165 13.50 -12.22 -20.97
C ARG A 165 14.06 -11.41 -22.14
N ALA A 166 15.32 -10.99 -22.09
CA ALA A 166 15.99 -10.28 -23.19
C ALA A 166 16.08 -11.18 -24.42
N CYS A 167 16.41 -12.46 -24.25
CA CYS A 167 16.44 -13.46 -25.32
C CYS A 167 15.06 -13.65 -25.96
N LEU A 168 14.01 -13.74 -25.18
CA LEU A 168 12.62 -13.86 -25.68
C LEU A 168 12.20 -12.63 -26.51
N LEU A 169 12.68 -11.45 -26.13
CA LEU A 169 12.36 -10.20 -26.83
C LEU A 169 13.28 -9.91 -28.02
N LYS A 170 14.39 -10.64 -28.16
CA LYS A 170 15.41 -10.43 -29.22
C LYS A 170 14.81 -10.34 -30.63
N PRO A 171 13.96 -11.30 -31.09
CA PRO A 171 13.43 -11.23 -32.45
C PRO A 171 12.58 -9.98 -32.68
N ILE A 172 11.70 -9.65 -31.72
CA ILE A 172 10.82 -8.49 -31.83
C ILE A 172 11.63 -7.19 -31.84
N LEU A 173 12.65 -7.09 -30.97
CA LEU A 173 13.52 -5.91 -30.91
C LEU A 173 14.38 -5.77 -32.18
N ALA A 174 14.84 -6.88 -32.76
CA ALA A 174 15.59 -6.87 -33.99
C ALA A 174 14.72 -6.33 -35.16
N ASP A 175 13.48 -6.79 -35.28
CA ASP A 175 12.53 -6.34 -36.31
C ASP A 175 12.24 -4.84 -36.18
N LEU A 176 11.97 -4.37 -34.96
CA LEU A 176 11.66 -2.95 -34.71
C LEU A 176 12.89 -2.03 -34.93
N THR A 177 14.07 -2.52 -34.56
CA THR A 177 15.32 -1.79 -34.78
C THR A 177 15.67 -1.80 -36.29
N GLY A 178 15.49 -2.92 -36.97
CA GLY A 178 15.69 -3.05 -38.43
C GLY A 178 14.75 -2.16 -39.25
N ALA A 179 13.52 -1.90 -38.70
CA ALA A 179 12.59 -0.93 -39.27
C ALA A 179 12.99 0.55 -39.02
N GLY A 180 14.14 0.81 -38.41
CA GLY A 180 14.63 2.17 -38.16
C GLY A 180 13.91 2.90 -37.01
N MET A 181 13.18 2.20 -36.15
CA MET A 181 12.44 2.82 -35.06
C MET A 181 13.39 3.33 -33.95
N SER A 182 13.13 4.53 -33.47
CA SER A 182 13.83 5.08 -32.30
C SER A 182 13.42 4.33 -31.02
N ILE A 183 14.29 4.38 -29.98
CA ILE A 183 14.03 3.74 -28.67
C ILE A 183 12.67 4.16 -28.07
N ARG A 184 12.24 5.41 -28.30
CA ARG A 184 10.94 5.92 -27.85
C ARG A 184 9.79 5.25 -28.61
N GLN A 185 9.91 5.10 -29.91
CA GLN A 185 8.91 4.42 -30.75
C GLN A 185 8.83 2.93 -30.41
N ILE A 186 9.97 2.27 -30.18
CA ILE A 186 10.02 0.87 -29.73
C ILE A 186 9.30 0.71 -28.38
N ALA A 187 9.53 1.61 -27.43
CA ALA A 187 8.82 1.56 -26.13
C ALA A 187 7.29 1.72 -26.29
N ALA A 188 6.85 2.62 -27.15
CA ALA A 188 5.43 2.81 -27.46
C ALA A 188 4.84 1.56 -28.14
N GLU A 189 5.52 1.00 -29.12
CA GLU A 189 5.09 -0.18 -29.88
C GLU A 189 4.99 -1.42 -28.99
N LEU A 190 5.99 -1.70 -28.13
CA LEU A 190 5.94 -2.79 -27.17
C LEU A 190 4.77 -2.66 -26.20
N THR A 191 4.45 -1.43 -25.82
CA THR A 191 3.28 -1.15 -24.95
C THR A 191 1.98 -1.36 -25.70
N ALA A 192 1.88 -0.91 -26.97
CA ALA A 192 0.70 -1.06 -27.82
C ALA A 192 0.41 -2.55 -28.13
N ARG A 193 1.45 -3.36 -28.33
CA ARG A 193 1.34 -4.83 -28.52
C ARG A 193 0.98 -5.57 -27.23
N GLY A 194 0.83 -4.89 -26.11
CA GLY A 194 0.51 -5.51 -24.81
C GLY A 194 1.62 -6.39 -24.25
N ILE A 195 2.85 -6.26 -24.72
CA ILE A 195 4.01 -7.03 -24.22
C ILE A 195 4.35 -6.52 -22.80
N PRO A 196 4.27 -7.37 -21.76
CA PRO A 196 4.49 -6.89 -20.39
C PRO A 196 5.98 -6.65 -20.11
N THR A 197 6.29 -5.60 -19.32
CA THR A 197 7.62 -5.46 -18.73
C THR A 197 7.86 -6.49 -17.63
N ALA A 198 9.09 -6.62 -17.14
CA ALA A 198 9.44 -7.51 -16.01
C ALA A 198 8.56 -7.30 -14.75
N ARG A 199 7.97 -6.12 -14.59
CA ARG A 199 7.13 -5.73 -13.45
C ARG A 199 5.66 -5.46 -13.83
N GLY A 200 5.26 -5.84 -15.04
CA GLY A 200 3.87 -5.63 -15.52
C GLY A 200 3.49 -4.20 -15.86
N GLY A 201 4.44 -3.24 -15.82
CA GLY A 201 4.18 -1.83 -16.14
C GLY A 201 4.36 -1.51 -17.63
N LYS A 202 4.21 -0.21 -17.97
CA LYS A 202 4.46 0.31 -19.33
C LYS A 202 5.96 0.30 -19.67
N TRP A 203 6.29 0.19 -20.96
CA TRP A 203 7.64 0.31 -21.44
C TRP A 203 8.10 1.77 -21.40
N HIS A 204 9.30 2.00 -20.91
CA HIS A 204 10.00 3.28 -20.95
C HIS A 204 11.24 3.17 -21.82
N PRO A 205 11.69 4.25 -22.51
CA PRO A 205 12.88 4.24 -23.36
C PRO A 205 14.11 3.65 -22.67
N GLN A 206 14.36 4.02 -21.42
CA GLN A 206 15.47 3.50 -20.63
C GLN A 206 15.39 1.97 -20.39
N THR A 207 14.18 1.42 -20.28
CA THR A 207 13.97 -0.03 -20.13
C THR A 207 14.32 -0.75 -21.44
N VAL A 208 13.90 -0.20 -22.57
CA VAL A 208 14.24 -0.71 -23.90
C VAL A 208 15.77 -0.69 -24.12
N SER A 209 16.45 0.44 -23.84
CA SER A 209 17.91 0.56 -23.94
C SER A 209 18.62 -0.54 -23.15
N ARG A 210 18.24 -0.75 -21.89
CA ARG A 210 18.83 -1.79 -21.04
C ARG A 210 18.60 -3.21 -21.57
N VAL A 211 17.47 -3.48 -22.21
CA VAL A 211 17.21 -4.79 -22.81
C VAL A 211 18.06 -4.96 -24.08
N LEU A 212 18.16 -3.96 -24.95
CA LEU A 212 19.01 -3.99 -26.13
C LEU A 212 20.50 -4.21 -25.78
N GLU A 213 21.00 -3.51 -24.75
CA GLU A 213 22.37 -3.71 -24.25
C GLU A 213 22.62 -5.15 -23.78
N ARG A 214 21.63 -5.78 -23.12
CA ARG A 214 21.74 -7.19 -22.70
C ARG A 214 21.75 -8.14 -23.88
N VAL A 215 20.89 -7.91 -24.89
CA VAL A 215 20.86 -8.70 -26.13
C VAL A 215 22.21 -8.61 -26.85
N ALA A 216 22.81 -7.42 -26.95
CA ALA A 216 24.10 -7.22 -27.60
C ALA A 216 25.24 -7.96 -26.88
N ARG A 217 25.31 -7.88 -25.53
CA ARG A 217 26.32 -8.58 -24.71
C ARG A 217 26.24 -10.11 -24.77
N ASN A 218 25.14 -10.67 -25.18
CA ASN A 218 24.98 -12.13 -25.30
C ASN A 218 25.35 -12.65 -26.69
N GLN A 219 25.86 -11.78 -27.57
CA GLN A 219 26.35 -12.13 -28.93
C GLN A 219 27.89 -12.12 -29.04
N SER A 220 28.56 -11.65 -27.98
CA SER A 220 30.02 -11.67 -27.83
C SER A 220 30.44 -12.83 -26.94
#